data_12343cb96f8786f835297e7d8af84da7
#
_entry.id   12343cb96f8786f835297e7d8af84da7
#
_cell.length_a   1.000
_cell.length_b   1.000
_cell.length_c   1.000
_cell.angle_alpha   90.00
_cell.angle_beta   90.00
_cell.angle_gamma   90.00
#
_symmetry.space_group_name_H-M   'P 1'
#
loop_
_entity.id
_entity.type
_entity.pdbx_description
1 polymer ?
#
loop_
_entity_poly.entity_id
_entity_poly.type
_entity_poly.pdbx_seq_one_letter_code
_entity_poly.pdbx_strand_id
1 'polypeptide(L)'
;MEKKNIGSLLALYPKPMTVVGAEVNGKVNWLVVGHTGIIGHDRILVSMSKNHYTNQGIKASKRLSINLVSREMLPKADYVGSVSGASVDKSEVFDFHWGENGSPVIDASPLTMECNVVDIYETEGFDNFICSIVNTYAAPEVLDSEGKLDYTKLKPVLFEFPTYTYLATGEVIGKCRNLEKAPSMCAKQSMTADGIVRLSKIEVYPQYLDEYMQYAVEVGEISLRTEPGVLTMYAVQDKEHPTLVTILETYVSQAAYRSHVASAHFQKYKQGTLHMVKSLQLCDQTPLNPANKIDNYIE
;
A
#
# COMPACT_ATOMS: atom_id res chain seq x y z
N MET A 1 13.69 -16.11 4.64
CA MET A 1 14.18 -15.84 3.26
C MET A 1 15.28 -14.81 3.37
N GLU A 2 16.52 -15.18 2.99
CA GLU A 2 17.67 -14.27 3.01
C GLU A 2 17.61 -13.28 1.84
N LYS A 3 17.76 -11.97 2.12
CA LYS A 3 17.76 -10.92 1.09
C LYS A 3 19.18 -10.55 0.73
N LYS A 4 19.46 -10.47 -0.57
CA LYS A 4 20.74 -10.01 -1.09
C LYS A 4 20.68 -8.50 -1.37
N ASN A 5 21.68 -7.76 -0.97
CA ASN A 5 21.85 -6.37 -1.40
C ASN A 5 22.27 -6.33 -2.87
N ILE A 6 21.47 -5.68 -3.72
CA ILE A 6 21.70 -5.54 -5.16
C ILE A 6 22.09 -4.12 -5.57
N GLY A 7 22.47 -3.28 -4.61
CA GLY A 7 22.89 -1.89 -4.83
C GLY A 7 21.73 -0.90 -4.92
N SER A 8 22.05 0.32 -5.41
CA SER A 8 21.06 1.38 -5.61
C SER A 8 20.30 1.13 -6.91
N LEU A 9 19.06 0.64 -6.80
CA LEU A 9 18.21 0.32 -7.94
C LEU A 9 16.81 0.92 -7.74
N LEU A 10 16.27 1.54 -8.80
CA LEU A 10 14.89 1.98 -8.84
C LEU A 10 13.97 0.77 -9.02
N ALA A 11 13.25 0.37 -7.97
CA ALA A 11 12.48 -0.87 -7.93
C ALA A 11 10.97 -0.67 -7.72
N LEU A 12 10.44 0.56 -7.95
CA LEU A 12 9.01 0.86 -7.84
C LEU A 12 8.26 0.63 -9.17
N TYR A 13 8.46 -0.51 -9.76
CA TYR A 13 7.79 -0.97 -10.97
C TYR A 13 7.07 -2.32 -10.74
N PRO A 14 6.10 -2.70 -11.60
CA PRO A 14 5.61 -1.96 -12.78
C PRO A 14 4.70 -0.79 -12.41
N LYS A 15 4.60 0.19 -13.32
CA LYS A 15 3.70 1.36 -13.22
C LYS A 15 2.82 1.49 -14.45
N PRO A 16 1.64 2.11 -14.36
CA PRO A 16 0.86 2.47 -15.53
C PRO A 16 1.68 3.32 -16.49
N MET A 17 1.66 2.94 -17.77
CA MET A 17 2.28 3.70 -18.82
C MET A 17 1.42 4.90 -19.20
N THR A 18 2.05 6.05 -19.36
CA THR A 18 1.34 7.28 -19.68
C THR A 18 1.97 8.00 -20.86
N VAL A 19 1.13 8.68 -21.66
CA VAL A 19 1.55 9.67 -22.65
C VAL A 19 1.23 11.06 -22.11
N VAL A 20 2.27 11.86 -21.92
CA VAL A 20 2.12 13.27 -21.56
C VAL A 20 1.99 14.11 -22.81
N GLY A 21 0.94 14.93 -22.87
CA GLY A 21 0.67 15.88 -23.95
C GLY A 21 0.87 17.32 -23.50
N ALA A 22 1.51 18.12 -24.35
CA ALA A 22 1.62 19.57 -24.17
C ALA A 22 1.76 20.28 -25.51
N GLU A 23 1.37 21.56 -25.56
CA GLU A 23 1.67 22.42 -26.70
C GLU A 23 3.12 22.91 -26.61
N VAL A 24 3.85 22.80 -27.71
CA VAL A 24 5.23 23.31 -27.85
C VAL A 24 5.31 24.08 -29.17
N ASN A 25 5.57 25.38 -29.09
CA ASN A 25 5.68 26.27 -30.26
C ASN A 25 4.46 26.19 -31.19
N GLY A 26 3.26 26.17 -30.65
CA GLY A 26 2.00 26.16 -31.42
C GLY A 26 1.60 24.79 -31.99
N LYS A 27 2.33 23.73 -31.66
CA LYS A 27 2.00 22.35 -32.05
C LYS A 27 1.91 21.42 -30.81
N VAL A 28 1.02 20.46 -30.87
CA VAL A 28 0.94 19.44 -29.85
C VAL A 28 2.15 18.51 -29.94
N ASN A 29 2.76 18.22 -28.82
CA ASN A 29 3.83 17.23 -28.71
C ASN A 29 3.50 16.18 -27.64
N TRP A 30 3.83 14.93 -27.92
CA TRP A 30 3.57 13.78 -27.08
C TRP A 30 4.86 13.15 -26.59
N LEU A 31 4.87 12.68 -25.35
CA LEU A 31 6.00 11.96 -24.74
C LEU A 31 5.51 10.85 -23.83
N VAL A 32 6.06 9.64 -23.98
CA VAL A 32 5.86 8.57 -23.01
C VAL A 32 6.63 8.87 -21.73
N VAL A 33 5.93 8.75 -20.59
CA VAL A 33 6.52 8.98 -19.27
C VAL A 33 6.15 7.83 -18.34
N GLY A 34 7.18 7.12 -17.85
CA GLY A 34 7.05 6.09 -16.83
C GLY A 34 7.33 6.60 -15.40
N HIS A 35 7.98 7.75 -15.26
CA HIS A 35 8.32 8.32 -13.96
C HIS A 35 7.22 9.26 -13.46
N THR A 36 6.09 8.69 -13.03
CA THR A 36 4.98 9.41 -12.39
C THR A 36 4.84 8.99 -10.93
N GLY A 37 4.42 9.89 -10.06
CA GLY A 37 4.23 9.64 -8.63
C GLY A 37 2.97 10.29 -8.09
N ILE A 38 2.21 9.58 -7.25
CA ILE A 38 1.08 10.14 -6.51
C ILE A 38 1.62 10.83 -5.26
N ILE A 39 1.32 12.12 -5.09
CA ILE A 39 1.79 12.95 -3.96
C ILE A 39 0.65 13.60 -3.18
N GLY A 40 -0.59 13.29 -3.52
CA GLY A 40 -1.81 13.75 -2.85
C GLY A 40 -3.04 13.15 -3.52
N HIS A 41 -4.24 13.47 -3.02
CA HIS A 41 -5.48 12.97 -3.63
C HIS A 41 -5.80 13.65 -4.98
N ASP A 42 -5.31 14.88 -5.15
CA ASP A 42 -5.47 15.72 -6.33
C ASP A 42 -4.11 16.15 -6.93
N ARG A 43 -3.03 15.49 -6.55
CA ARG A 43 -1.65 15.88 -6.87
C ARG A 43 -0.86 14.72 -7.46
N ILE A 44 -0.14 15.02 -8.54
CA ILE A 44 0.72 14.06 -9.21
C ILE A 44 2.07 14.70 -9.54
N LEU A 45 3.13 13.92 -9.40
CA LEU A 45 4.49 14.24 -9.84
C LEU A 45 4.72 13.62 -11.22
N VAL A 46 5.22 14.41 -12.16
CA VAL A 46 5.70 13.95 -13.47
C VAL A 46 7.17 14.32 -13.60
N SER A 47 8.03 13.29 -13.63
CA SER A 47 9.49 13.47 -13.69
C SER A 47 9.99 13.18 -15.10
N MET A 48 10.62 14.16 -15.74
CA MET A 48 11.04 14.09 -17.15
C MET A 48 12.49 14.54 -17.28
N SER A 49 13.30 13.82 -18.06
CA SER A 49 14.67 14.27 -18.36
C SER A 49 14.64 15.67 -18.96
N LYS A 50 15.60 16.52 -18.55
CA LYS A 50 15.74 17.90 -19.04
C LYS A 50 15.89 18.01 -20.57
N ASN A 51 16.33 16.92 -21.21
CA ASN A 51 16.51 16.87 -22.65
C ASN A 51 15.21 16.66 -23.46
N HIS A 52 14.09 16.40 -22.77
CA HIS A 52 12.82 16.20 -23.47
C HIS A 52 12.25 17.50 -24.02
N TYR A 53 11.96 17.52 -25.33
CA TYR A 53 11.42 18.65 -26.04
C TYR A 53 10.09 19.16 -25.42
N THR A 54 9.26 18.27 -24.93
CA THR A 54 7.96 18.57 -24.31
C THR A 54 8.09 19.49 -23.08
N ASN A 55 9.23 19.41 -22.33
CA ASN A 55 9.43 20.22 -21.13
C ASN A 55 9.33 21.73 -21.40
N GLN A 56 9.75 22.18 -22.60
CA GLN A 56 9.70 23.60 -22.99
C GLN A 56 8.26 24.11 -23.01
N GLY A 57 7.35 23.33 -23.61
CA GLY A 57 5.93 23.68 -23.67
C GLY A 57 5.27 23.67 -22.29
N ILE A 58 5.57 22.66 -21.47
CA ILE A 58 5.05 22.56 -20.10
C ILE A 58 5.55 23.72 -19.24
N LYS A 59 6.83 24.08 -19.35
CA LYS A 59 7.39 25.23 -18.61
C LYS A 59 6.74 26.54 -19.02
N ALA A 60 6.43 26.71 -20.31
CA ALA A 60 5.81 27.92 -20.85
C ALA A 60 4.33 28.02 -20.50
N SER A 61 3.54 26.96 -20.75
CA SER A 61 2.09 26.96 -20.56
C SER A 61 1.64 26.69 -19.14
N LYS A 62 2.49 26.04 -18.32
CA LYS A 62 2.18 25.48 -17.00
C LYS A 62 1.01 24.49 -17.03
N ARG A 63 0.81 23.81 -18.16
CA ARG A 63 -0.28 22.85 -18.39
C ARG A 63 0.25 21.62 -19.09
N LEU A 64 -0.36 20.47 -18.80
CA LEU A 64 -0.12 19.21 -19.47
C LEU A 64 -1.32 18.27 -19.31
N SER A 65 -1.43 17.29 -20.20
CA SER A 65 -2.31 16.14 -20.00
C SER A 65 -1.50 14.89 -19.70
N ILE A 66 -2.10 13.96 -18.94
CA ILE A 66 -1.58 12.63 -18.66
C ILE A 66 -2.61 11.61 -19.16
N ASN A 67 -2.29 10.93 -20.26
CA ASN A 67 -3.18 10.02 -20.96
C ASN A 67 -2.72 8.58 -20.64
N LEU A 68 -3.57 7.74 -20.06
CA LEU A 68 -3.26 6.34 -19.81
C LEU A 68 -3.23 5.53 -21.11
N VAL A 69 -2.27 4.63 -21.22
CA VAL A 69 -2.08 3.84 -22.43
C VAL A 69 -2.89 2.55 -22.34
N SER A 70 -3.83 2.36 -23.30
CA SER A 70 -4.47 1.06 -23.53
C SER A 70 -3.57 0.16 -24.39
N ARG A 71 -3.94 -1.12 -24.50
CA ARG A 71 -3.21 -2.07 -25.36
C ARG A 71 -3.20 -1.63 -26.83
N GLU A 72 -4.31 -1.07 -27.29
CA GLU A 72 -4.49 -0.59 -28.67
C GLU A 72 -3.64 0.64 -28.96
N MET A 73 -3.44 1.49 -27.98
CA MET A 73 -2.58 2.69 -28.10
C MET A 73 -1.09 2.37 -28.07
N LEU A 74 -0.70 1.19 -27.55
CA LEU A 74 0.69 0.87 -27.24
C LEU A 74 1.67 1.11 -28.41
N PRO A 75 1.40 0.70 -29.65
CA PRO A 75 2.33 0.95 -30.77
C PRO A 75 2.60 2.43 -31.02
N LYS A 76 1.56 3.29 -30.96
CA LYS A 76 1.69 4.74 -31.12
C LYS A 76 2.40 5.37 -29.91
N ALA A 77 2.11 4.88 -28.69
CA ALA A 77 2.74 5.32 -27.45
C ALA A 77 4.24 5.01 -27.47
N ASP A 78 4.63 3.80 -27.82
CA ASP A 78 6.03 3.40 -27.95
C ASP A 78 6.78 4.25 -28.98
N TYR A 79 6.15 4.50 -30.14
CA TYR A 79 6.72 5.38 -31.16
C TYR A 79 7.00 6.79 -30.63
N VAL A 80 6.04 7.47 -29.99
CA VAL A 80 6.26 8.84 -29.47
C VAL A 80 7.27 8.88 -28.33
N GLY A 81 7.51 7.76 -27.65
CA GLY A 81 8.57 7.59 -26.67
C GLY A 81 9.97 7.41 -27.29
N SER A 82 10.04 6.86 -28.49
CA SER A 82 11.28 6.49 -29.18
C SER A 82 11.90 7.62 -29.99
N VAL A 83 11.14 8.66 -30.33
CA VAL A 83 11.61 9.78 -31.17
C VAL A 83 11.54 11.12 -30.43
N SER A 84 12.40 12.06 -30.83
CA SER A 84 12.40 13.41 -30.24
C SER A 84 11.49 14.37 -31.00
N GLY A 85 10.63 15.11 -30.28
CA GLY A 85 9.81 16.19 -30.86
C GLY A 85 10.62 17.36 -31.42
N ALA A 86 11.91 17.46 -31.09
CA ALA A 86 12.81 18.44 -31.72
C ALA A 86 13.16 18.07 -33.16
N SER A 87 13.07 16.77 -33.52
CA SER A 87 13.48 16.27 -34.84
C SER A 87 12.28 15.76 -35.68
N VAL A 88 11.20 15.34 -35.01
CA VAL A 88 10.03 14.73 -35.64
C VAL A 88 8.76 15.41 -35.15
N ASP A 89 7.91 15.82 -36.08
CA ASP A 89 6.57 16.29 -35.75
C ASP A 89 5.70 15.12 -35.26
N LYS A 90 5.23 15.20 -34.03
CA LYS A 90 4.40 14.17 -33.41
C LYS A 90 2.93 14.56 -33.30
N SER A 91 2.55 15.75 -33.78
CA SER A 91 1.21 16.34 -33.59
C SER A 91 0.08 15.45 -34.13
N GLU A 92 0.34 14.72 -35.22
CA GLU A 92 -0.64 13.87 -35.91
C GLU A 92 -0.62 12.39 -35.52
N VAL A 93 0.20 12.02 -34.51
CA VAL A 93 0.29 10.61 -34.09
C VAL A 93 -0.99 10.14 -33.43
N PHE A 94 -1.64 11.00 -32.67
CA PHE A 94 -2.92 10.73 -32.02
C PHE A 94 -3.97 11.74 -32.47
N ASP A 95 -5.20 11.28 -32.67
CA ASP A 95 -6.36 12.13 -32.70
C ASP A 95 -6.59 12.66 -31.28
N PHE A 96 -6.88 13.97 -31.18
CA PHE A 96 -7.02 14.66 -29.91
C PHE A 96 -7.97 15.86 -30.01
N HIS A 97 -8.47 16.26 -28.87
CA HIS A 97 -9.14 17.54 -28.69
C HIS A 97 -8.48 18.36 -27.59
N TRP A 98 -8.76 19.66 -27.57
CA TRP A 98 -8.35 20.52 -26.48
C TRP A 98 -9.32 20.37 -25.31
N GLY A 99 -8.80 20.01 -24.14
CA GLY A 99 -9.59 19.95 -22.92
C GLY A 99 -9.91 21.34 -22.34
N GLU A 100 -10.62 21.37 -21.24
CA GLU A 100 -11.11 22.63 -20.63
C GLU A 100 -9.98 23.54 -20.11
N ASN A 101 -8.87 22.96 -19.59
CA ASN A 101 -7.72 23.76 -19.20
C ASN A 101 -6.79 24.10 -20.36
N GLY A 102 -7.12 23.66 -21.59
CA GLY A 102 -6.34 23.87 -22.81
C GLY A 102 -5.14 22.92 -22.92
N SER A 103 -5.15 21.77 -22.27
CA SER A 103 -4.22 20.67 -22.54
C SER A 103 -4.74 19.75 -23.63
N PRO A 104 -3.88 19.13 -24.46
CA PRO A 104 -4.35 18.19 -25.49
C PRO A 104 -4.73 16.85 -24.87
N VAL A 105 -5.94 16.36 -25.11
CA VAL A 105 -6.53 15.11 -24.63
C VAL A 105 -6.57 14.11 -25.79
N ILE A 106 -5.95 12.94 -25.64
CA ILE A 106 -5.96 11.87 -26.66
C ILE A 106 -7.34 11.19 -26.68
N ASP A 107 -8.03 11.20 -27.82
CA ASP A 107 -9.38 10.63 -27.96
C ASP A 107 -9.42 9.13 -27.69
N ALA A 108 -8.37 8.40 -28.07
CA ALA A 108 -8.26 6.95 -27.84
C ALA A 108 -7.83 6.56 -26.42
N SER A 109 -7.48 7.53 -25.56
CA SER A 109 -7.09 7.22 -24.19
C SER A 109 -8.31 6.89 -23.34
N PRO A 110 -8.32 5.72 -22.64
CA PRO A 110 -9.45 5.35 -21.80
C PRO A 110 -9.58 6.23 -20.55
N LEU A 111 -8.51 6.91 -20.15
CA LEU A 111 -8.48 7.83 -19.02
C LEU A 111 -7.43 8.92 -19.23
N THR A 112 -7.84 10.17 -19.14
CA THR A 112 -6.93 11.33 -19.25
C THR A 112 -7.14 12.27 -18.08
N MET A 113 -6.05 12.75 -17.50
CA MET A 113 -6.03 13.79 -16.48
C MET A 113 -5.48 15.08 -17.10
N GLU A 114 -6.20 16.17 -17.01
CA GLU A 114 -5.68 17.51 -17.25
C GLU A 114 -5.06 18.08 -16.00
N CYS A 115 -3.88 18.64 -16.12
CA CYS A 115 -3.08 19.08 -14.98
C CYS A 115 -2.56 20.51 -15.17
N ASN A 116 -2.59 21.29 -14.10
CA ASN A 116 -1.85 22.53 -13.97
C ASN A 116 -0.54 22.28 -13.19
N VAL A 117 0.58 22.76 -13.72
CA VAL A 117 1.87 22.72 -13.02
C VAL A 117 1.89 23.80 -11.94
N VAL A 118 1.94 23.39 -10.70
CA VAL A 118 1.93 24.28 -9.53
C VAL A 118 3.32 24.58 -9.01
N ASP A 119 4.28 23.68 -9.27
CA ASP A 119 5.69 23.85 -8.91
C ASP A 119 6.58 23.00 -9.80
N ILE A 120 7.88 23.34 -9.90
CA ILE A 120 8.88 22.59 -10.64
C ILE A 120 10.10 22.40 -9.74
N TYR A 121 10.35 21.16 -9.34
CA TYR A 121 11.56 20.80 -8.61
C TYR A 121 12.61 20.28 -9.58
N GLU A 122 13.65 21.05 -9.81
CA GLU A 122 14.74 20.66 -10.72
C GLU A 122 15.82 19.88 -9.99
N THR A 123 16.19 18.73 -10.53
CA THR A 123 17.38 17.98 -10.17
C THR A 123 18.44 18.11 -11.26
N GLU A 124 19.62 17.50 -11.08
CA GLU A 124 20.70 17.59 -12.08
C GLU A 124 20.25 17.14 -13.48
N GLY A 125 19.52 16.03 -13.59
CA GLY A 125 19.11 15.44 -14.88
C GLY A 125 17.63 15.55 -15.20
N PHE A 126 16.77 16.01 -14.26
CA PHE A 126 15.33 15.96 -14.42
C PHE A 126 14.64 17.26 -14.03
N ASP A 127 13.59 17.58 -14.80
CA ASP A 127 12.53 18.50 -14.40
C ASP A 127 11.40 17.68 -13.77
N ASN A 128 11.09 17.95 -12.50
CA ASN A 128 10.04 17.28 -11.75
C ASN A 128 8.85 18.23 -11.63
N PHE A 129 7.83 18.03 -12.46
CA PHE A 129 6.65 18.85 -12.48
C PHE A 129 5.67 18.39 -11.40
N ILE A 130 5.40 19.25 -10.44
CA ILE A 130 4.38 19.05 -9.41
C ILE A 130 3.07 19.61 -9.95
N CYS A 131 2.10 18.74 -10.15
CA CYS A 131 0.85 19.06 -10.85
C CYS A 131 -0.36 18.91 -9.94
N SER A 132 -1.32 19.84 -10.06
CA SER A 132 -2.69 19.65 -9.59
C SER A 132 -3.54 19.09 -10.73
N ILE A 133 -4.31 18.05 -10.46
CA ILE A 133 -5.31 17.51 -11.39
C ILE A 133 -6.52 18.42 -11.33
N VAL A 134 -6.92 18.96 -12.49
CA VAL A 134 -8.09 19.88 -12.60
C VAL A 134 -9.30 19.17 -13.19
N ASN A 135 -9.10 18.29 -14.16
CA ASN A 135 -10.15 17.47 -14.76
C ASN A 135 -9.65 16.05 -15.00
N THR A 136 -10.57 15.09 -14.94
CA THR A 136 -10.32 13.70 -15.32
C THR A 136 -11.42 13.24 -16.27
N TYR A 137 -11.04 12.88 -17.49
CA TYR A 137 -11.93 12.32 -18.51
C TYR A 137 -11.77 10.82 -18.55
N ALA A 138 -12.88 10.09 -18.54
CA ALA A 138 -12.90 8.63 -18.63
C ALA A 138 -13.86 8.20 -19.74
N ALA A 139 -13.44 7.24 -20.54
CA ALA A 139 -14.31 6.61 -21.52
C ALA A 139 -15.47 5.89 -20.81
N PRO A 140 -16.71 5.95 -21.29
CA PRO A 140 -17.87 5.33 -20.63
C PRO A 140 -17.70 3.84 -20.34
N GLU A 141 -17.00 3.11 -21.20
CA GLU A 141 -16.76 1.67 -21.09
C GLU A 141 -15.86 1.29 -19.91
N VAL A 142 -15.07 2.20 -19.37
CA VAL A 142 -14.24 1.95 -18.17
C VAL A 142 -14.89 2.38 -16.87
N LEU A 143 -16.15 2.81 -16.94
CA LEU A 143 -16.96 3.15 -15.76
C LEU A 143 -17.83 1.98 -15.33
N ASP A 144 -18.14 1.92 -14.04
CA ASP A 144 -19.17 1.04 -13.49
C ASP A 144 -20.58 1.63 -13.63
N SER A 145 -21.58 0.93 -13.12
CA SER A 145 -22.99 1.37 -13.16
C SER A 145 -23.28 2.64 -12.34
N GLU A 146 -22.36 3.03 -11.45
CA GLU A 146 -22.47 4.24 -10.63
C GLU A 146 -21.65 5.42 -11.21
N GLY A 147 -21.02 5.23 -12.40
CA GLY A 147 -20.17 6.22 -13.04
C GLY A 147 -18.79 6.36 -12.41
N LYS A 148 -18.33 5.37 -11.62
CA LYS A 148 -16.99 5.34 -11.03
C LYS A 148 -16.04 4.52 -11.88
N LEU A 149 -14.73 4.81 -11.79
CA LEU A 149 -13.70 4.05 -12.49
C LEU A 149 -13.69 2.58 -12.05
N ASP A 150 -13.77 1.71 -13.04
CA ASP A 150 -13.61 0.25 -12.87
C ASP A 150 -12.27 -0.21 -13.46
N TYR A 151 -11.31 -0.46 -12.60
CA TYR A 151 -9.96 -0.90 -13.01
C TYR A 151 -9.92 -2.30 -13.61
N THR A 152 -10.99 -3.11 -13.44
CA THR A 152 -11.12 -4.40 -14.12
C THR A 152 -11.43 -4.22 -15.62
N LYS A 153 -11.98 -3.06 -15.99
CA LYS A 153 -12.27 -2.65 -17.36
C LYS A 153 -11.15 -1.78 -17.95
N LEU A 154 -10.63 -0.83 -17.15
CA LEU A 154 -9.60 0.12 -17.58
C LEU A 154 -8.31 -0.57 -18.06
N LYS A 155 -7.81 -1.56 -17.32
CA LYS A 155 -6.65 -2.41 -17.63
C LYS A 155 -5.49 -1.66 -18.32
N PRO A 156 -4.92 -0.62 -17.71
CA PRO A 156 -3.84 0.13 -18.34
C PRO A 156 -2.64 -0.77 -18.64
N VAL A 157 -1.90 -0.48 -19.70
CA VAL A 157 -0.61 -1.09 -19.95
C VAL A 157 0.34 -0.69 -18.82
N LEU A 158 1.06 -1.66 -18.28
CA LEU A 158 2.08 -1.42 -17.26
C LEU A 158 3.47 -1.46 -17.92
N PHE A 159 4.37 -0.66 -17.41
CA PHE A 159 5.76 -0.58 -17.86
C PHE A 159 6.71 -0.96 -16.73
N GLU A 160 7.73 -1.72 -17.08
CA GLU A 160 8.80 -2.15 -16.19
C GLU A 160 10.13 -1.62 -16.75
N PHE A 161 10.83 -0.80 -15.96
CA PHE A 161 11.99 -0.04 -16.40
C PHE A 161 13.28 -0.85 -16.54
N PRO A 162 13.62 -1.78 -15.61
CA PRO A 162 14.91 -2.47 -15.71
C PRO A 162 15.09 -3.26 -17.01
N THR A 163 14.02 -3.88 -17.51
CA THR A 163 14.09 -4.66 -18.78
C THR A 163 13.35 -4.01 -19.96
N TYR A 164 12.75 -2.82 -19.75
CA TYR A 164 11.96 -2.10 -20.76
C TYR A 164 10.79 -2.93 -21.32
N THR A 165 10.11 -3.66 -20.42
CA THR A 165 9.03 -4.58 -20.81
C THR A 165 7.66 -3.97 -20.51
N TYR A 166 6.72 -4.17 -21.45
CA TYR A 166 5.30 -3.85 -21.25
C TYR A 166 4.56 -5.06 -20.70
N LEU A 167 3.77 -4.83 -19.65
CA LEU A 167 3.01 -5.86 -18.96
C LEU A 167 1.51 -5.55 -19.02
N ALA A 168 0.69 -6.58 -18.99
CA ALA A 168 -0.75 -6.41 -18.82
C ALA A 168 -1.11 -6.28 -17.33
N THR A 169 -2.15 -5.50 -17.03
CA THR A 169 -2.79 -5.53 -15.72
C THR A 169 -3.39 -6.91 -15.47
N GLY A 170 -3.10 -7.50 -14.32
CA GLY A 170 -3.61 -8.81 -13.91
C GLY A 170 -5.04 -8.77 -13.36
N GLU A 171 -5.44 -9.88 -12.74
CA GLU A 171 -6.74 -10.00 -12.07
C GLU A 171 -6.79 -9.26 -10.73
N VAL A 172 -8.00 -8.95 -10.26
CA VAL A 172 -8.23 -8.42 -8.93
C VAL A 172 -8.00 -9.51 -7.89
N ILE A 173 -6.99 -9.35 -7.04
CA ILE A 173 -6.63 -10.32 -6.01
C ILE A 173 -7.25 -10.01 -4.64
N GLY A 174 -7.90 -8.87 -4.49
CA GLY A 174 -8.56 -8.49 -3.24
C GLY A 174 -9.03 -7.05 -3.23
N LYS A 175 -9.78 -6.67 -2.20
CA LYS A 175 -10.29 -5.32 -1.98
C LYS A 175 -9.70 -4.76 -0.67
N CYS A 176 -9.14 -3.57 -0.73
CA CYS A 176 -8.56 -2.91 0.45
C CYS A 176 -9.61 -2.78 1.56
N ARG A 177 -9.22 -3.08 2.80
CA ARG A 177 -10.06 -3.12 4.01
C ARG A 177 -11.16 -4.21 4.03
N ASN A 178 -11.34 -4.95 2.93
CA ASN A 178 -12.25 -6.09 2.82
C ASN A 178 -11.50 -7.38 2.50
N LEU A 179 -10.18 -7.40 2.54
CA LEU A 179 -9.45 -8.64 2.63
C LEU A 179 -9.88 -9.25 3.97
N GLU A 180 -10.55 -10.40 3.91
CA GLU A 180 -10.78 -11.20 5.10
C GLU A 180 -9.48 -11.24 5.84
N LYS A 181 -9.49 -10.69 7.05
CA LYS A 181 -8.42 -10.52 8.04
C LYS A 181 -7.06 -10.91 7.49
N ALA A 182 -6.10 -9.99 7.48
CA ALA A 182 -4.73 -10.15 6.97
C ALA A 182 -4.27 -11.61 6.94
N PRO A 183 -3.67 -12.14 5.85
CA PRO A 183 -3.50 -13.55 5.54
C PRO A 183 -3.19 -14.30 6.80
N SER A 184 -4.10 -15.10 7.22
CA SER A 184 -4.36 -15.63 8.55
C SER A 184 -3.18 -15.41 9.49
N MET A 185 -3.36 -14.60 10.52
CA MET A 185 -2.58 -14.80 11.71
C MET A 185 -2.28 -16.30 11.76
N CYS A 186 -1.04 -16.66 11.55
CA CYS A 186 -0.48 -17.98 11.40
C CYS A 186 -1.53 -19.10 11.61
N ALA A 187 -1.88 -19.87 10.60
CA ALA A 187 -3.03 -20.79 10.65
C ALA A 187 -3.02 -21.52 11.99
N LYS A 188 -4.03 -21.26 12.84
CA LYS A 188 -4.04 -21.78 14.20
C LYS A 188 -4.18 -23.29 14.16
N GLN A 189 -3.32 -23.96 14.89
CA GLN A 189 -3.36 -25.40 15.08
C GLN A 189 -4.55 -25.80 15.96
N SER A 190 -5.03 -27.00 15.82
CA SER A 190 -6.02 -27.54 16.76
C SER A 190 -5.35 -27.89 18.09
N MET A 191 -6.04 -27.65 19.20
CA MET A 191 -5.55 -28.02 20.52
C MET A 191 -5.40 -29.56 20.64
N THR A 192 -4.29 -29.99 21.14
CA THR A 192 -4.01 -31.40 21.46
C THR A 192 -4.41 -31.75 22.89
N ALA A 193 -4.32 -33.03 23.26
CA ALA A 193 -4.71 -33.50 24.61
C ALA A 193 -3.87 -32.87 25.74
N ASP A 194 -2.64 -32.43 25.45
CA ASP A 194 -1.75 -31.70 26.37
C ASP A 194 -1.81 -30.17 26.21
N GLY A 195 -2.86 -29.65 25.56
CA GLY A 195 -3.11 -28.21 25.43
C GLY A 195 -3.29 -27.53 26.78
N ILE A 196 -2.91 -26.27 26.85
CA ILE A 196 -3.00 -25.46 28.07
C ILE A 196 -4.11 -24.43 27.91
N VAL A 197 -4.95 -24.34 28.95
CA VAL A 197 -5.85 -23.18 29.18
C VAL A 197 -5.47 -22.59 30.52
N ARG A 198 -5.14 -21.32 30.57
CA ARG A 198 -4.60 -20.65 31.75
C ARG A 198 -5.20 -19.29 31.97
N LEU A 199 -5.45 -18.94 33.21
CA LEU A 199 -5.68 -17.57 33.67
C LEU A 199 -4.42 -17.06 34.36
N SER A 200 -3.80 -16.05 33.79
CA SER A 200 -2.71 -15.30 34.45
C SER A 200 -3.33 -14.10 35.16
N LYS A 201 -3.32 -14.16 36.52
CA LYS A 201 -3.82 -13.05 37.37
C LYS A 201 -2.64 -12.23 37.83
N ILE A 202 -2.64 -10.93 37.51
CA ILE A 202 -1.51 -10.03 37.68
C ILE A 202 -1.96 -8.82 38.48
N GLU A 203 -1.23 -8.46 39.52
CA GLU A 203 -1.38 -7.20 40.22
C GLU A 203 -0.17 -6.33 39.88
N VAL A 204 -0.44 -5.14 39.33
CA VAL A 204 0.58 -4.18 38.87
C VAL A 204 0.71 -3.06 39.91
N TYR A 205 1.92 -2.56 40.14
CA TYR A 205 2.10 -1.36 40.95
C TYR A 205 1.46 -0.15 40.26
N PRO A 206 0.66 0.70 40.95
CA PRO A 206 -0.10 1.77 40.31
C PRO A 206 0.72 2.73 39.43
N GLN A 207 1.95 3.03 39.84
CA GLN A 207 2.84 3.93 39.11
C GLN A 207 3.35 3.41 37.78
N TYR A 208 3.21 2.10 37.52
CA TYR A 208 3.65 1.46 36.28
C TYR A 208 2.50 0.95 35.41
N LEU A 209 1.25 1.26 35.77
CA LEU A 209 0.08 0.67 35.13
C LEU A 209 0.05 0.95 33.62
N ASP A 210 0.21 2.21 33.21
CA ASP A 210 0.14 2.60 31.80
C ASP A 210 1.27 1.96 30.96
N GLU A 211 2.48 1.87 31.52
CA GLU A 211 3.61 1.25 30.86
C GLU A 211 3.42 -0.27 30.78
N TYR A 212 2.94 -0.91 31.84
CA TYR A 212 2.62 -2.33 31.83
C TYR A 212 1.59 -2.70 30.76
N MET A 213 0.52 -1.89 30.63
CA MET A 213 -0.53 -2.12 29.63
C MET A 213 0.01 -2.11 28.19
N GLN A 214 0.96 -1.24 27.88
CA GLN A 214 1.61 -1.20 26.57
C GLN A 214 2.36 -2.51 26.27
N TYR A 215 3.13 -3.01 27.24
CA TYR A 215 3.81 -4.31 27.12
C TYR A 215 2.86 -5.49 26.98
N ALA A 216 1.76 -5.49 27.74
CA ALA A 216 0.78 -6.59 27.73
C ALA A 216 0.01 -6.64 26.40
N VAL A 217 -0.36 -5.49 25.85
CA VAL A 217 -1.01 -5.39 24.52
C VAL A 217 -0.03 -5.82 23.42
N GLU A 218 1.20 -5.29 23.43
CA GLU A 218 2.21 -5.62 22.41
C GLU A 218 2.50 -7.13 22.36
N VAL A 219 2.75 -7.77 23.51
CA VAL A 219 3.06 -9.20 23.54
C VAL A 219 1.87 -10.05 23.07
N GLY A 220 0.64 -9.69 23.47
CA GLY A 220 -0.57 -10.37 23.05
C GLY A 220 -0.79 -10.33 21.53
N GLU A 221 -0.67 -9.15 20.96
CA GLU A 221 -0.83 -8.96 19.51
C GLU A 221 0.23 -9.70 18.69
N ILE A 222 1.52 -9.61 19.09
CA ILE A 222 2.60 -10.31 18.40
C ILE A 222 2.40 -11.82 18.49
N SER A 223 2.09 -12.35 19.66
CA SER A 223 1.89 -13.79 19.88
C SER A 223 0.74 -14.34 19.06
N LEU A 224 -0.41 -13.66 19.07
CA LEU A 224 -1.57 -14.07 18.27
C LEU A 224 -1.28 -14.00 16.76
N ARG A 225 -0.47 -13.07 16.32
CA ARG A 225 -0.16 -12.87 14.91
C ARG A 225 0.91 -13.83 14.38
N THR A 226 1.91 -14.18 15.19
CA THR A 226 3.12 -14.87 14.71
C THR A 226 3.26 -16.31 15.19
N GLU A 227 2.54 -16.71 16.25
CA GLU A 227 2.68 -18.04 16.84
C GLU A 227 1.45 -18.92 16.53
N PRO A 228 1.60 -19.99 15.69
CA PRO A 228 0.48 -20.89 15.36
C PRO A 228 -0.07 -21.63 16.56
N GLY A 229 0.78 -21.86 17.56
CA GLY A 229 0.44 -22.59 18.76
C GLY A 229 -0.19 -21.76 19.87
N VAL A 230 -0.26 -20.44 19.76
CA VAL A 230 -0.98 -19.53 20.67
C VAL A 230 -2.39 -19.32 20.11
N LEU A 231 -3.41 -19.88 20.76
CA LEU A 231 -4.80 -19.82 20.29
C LEU A 231 -5.54 -18.60 20.81
N THR A 232 -5.30 -18.25 22.08
CA THR A 232 -5.93 -17.10 22.75
C THR A 232 -4.89 -16.42 23.63
N MET A 233 -4.92 -15.10 23.63
CA MET A 233 -4.20 -14.26 24.58
C MET A 233 -5.05 -13.01 24.80
N TYR A 234 -6.05 -13.13 25.68
CA TYR A 234 -7.06 -12.11 25.91
C TYR A 234 -6.87 -11.48 27.28
N ALA A 235 -6.34 -10.26 27.29
CA ALA A 235 -6.10 -9.49 28.49
C ALA A 235 -7.31 -8.61 28.81
N VAL A 236 -7.72 -8.61 30.07
CA VAL A 236 -8.77 -7.71 30.60
C VAL A 236 -8.29 -7.05 31.88
N GLN A 237 -8.71 -5.82 32.07
CA GLN A 237 -8.45 -5.02 33.25
C GLN A 237 -9.72 -4.91 34.10
N ASP A 238 -9.59 -5.04 35.41
CA ASP A 238 -10.70 -4.84 36.33
C ASP A 238 -11.12 -3.34 36.36
N LYS A 239 -12.42 -3.07 36.24
CA LYS A 239 -12.93 -1.69 36.19
C LYS A 239 -12.90 -0.99 37.55
N GLU A 240 -13.10 -1.72 38.63
CA GLU A 240 -13.13 -1.18 39.99
C GLU A 240 -11.71 -1.12 40.58
N HIS A 241 -10.86 -2.07 40.20
CA HIS A 241 -9.48 -2.18 40.63
C HIS A 241 -8.52 -2.24 39.43
N PRO A 242 -8.23 -1.10 38.77
CA PRO A 242 -7.48 -1.07 37.52
C PRO A 242 -6.07 -1.69 37.55
N THR A 243 -5.48 -1.86 38.74
CA THR A 243 -4.19 -2.54 38.91
C THR A 243 -4.28 -4.07 38.78
N LEU A 244 -5.50 -4.63 38.74
CA LEU A 244 -5.71 -6.05 38.53
C LEU A 244 -5.96 -6.34 37.05
N VAL A 245 -5.06 -7.11 36.45
CA VAL A 245 -5.14 -7.56 35.07
C VAL A 245 -5.25 -9.09 35.05
N THR A 246 -6.17 -9.60 34.25
CA THR A 246 -6.32 -11.05 34.01
C THR A 246 -6.12 -11.35 32.55
N ILE A 247 -5.26 -12.33 32.22
CA ILE A 247 -5.05 -12.77 30.84
C ILE A 247 -5.55 -14.21 30.72
N LEU A 248 -6.50 -14.44 29.80
CA LEU A 248 -6.86 -15.79 29.36
C LEU A 248 -5.91 -16.21 28.25
N GLU A 249 -5.15 -17.26 28.50
CA GLU A 249 -4.16 -17.81 27.58
C GLU A 249 -4.53 -19.23 27.20
N THR A 250 -4.50 -19.54 25.89
CA THR A 250 -4.68 -20.91 25.42
C THR A 250 -3.60 -21.28 24.41
N TYR A 251 -3.00 -22.47 24.62
CA TYR A 251 -1.93 -23.00 23.78
C TYR A 251 -2.31 -24.38 23.26
N VAL A 252 -1.96 -24.69 22.02
CA VAL A 252 -2.29 -25.96 21.36
C VAL A 252 -1.68 -27.16 22.08
N SER A 253 -0.52 -26.98 22.74
CA SER A 253 0.24 -28.04 23.44
C SER A 253 1.23 -27.44 24.44
N GLN A 254 1.79 -28.30 25.30
CA GLN A 254 2.91 -27.95 26.16
C GLN A 254 4.15 -27.49 25.37
N ALA A 255 4.38 -28.05 24.19
CA ALA A 255 5.48 -27.62 23.30
C ALA A 255 5.28 -26.19 22.80
N ALA A 256 4.05 -25.80 22.39
CA ALA A 256 3.70 -24.45 21.96
C ALA A 256 3.91 -23.43 23.10
N TYR A 257 3.50 -23.78 24.33
CA TYR A 257 3.75 -22.92 25.49
C TYR A 257 5.24 -22.71 25.73
N ARG A 258 6.07 -23.78 25.69
CA ARG A 258 7.52 -23.61 25.81
C ARG A 258 8.13 -22.75 24.73
N SER A 259 7.67 -22.90 23.49
CA SER A 259 8.10 -22.05 22.38
C SER A 259 7.75 -20.57 22.60
N HIS A 260 6.50 -20.32 23.04
CA HIS A 260 6.04 -18.96 23.37
C HIS A 260 6.92 -18.31 24.45
N VAL A 261 7.13 -19.01 25.58
CA VAL A 261 7.95 -18.48 26.67
C VAL A 261 9.40 -18.22 26.26
N ALA A 262 9.93 -18.95 25.28
CA ALA A 262 11.28 -18.77 24.75
C ALA A 262 11.35 -17.68 23.66
N SER A 263 10.21 -17.17 23.17
CA SER A 263 10.17 -16.19 22.09
C SER A 263 10.76 -14.83 22.51
N ALA A 264 11.33 -14.11 21.54
CA ALA A 264 11.98 -12.82 21.80
C ALA A 264 10.99 -11.77 22.37
N HIS A 265 9.74 -11.74 21.84
CA HIS A 265 8.71 -10.81 22.29
C HIS A 265 8.20 -11.14 23.70
N PHE A 266 8.05 -12.43 24.06
CA PHE A 266 7.71 -12.79 25.42
C PHE A 266 8.84 -12.44 26.40
N GLN A 267 10.10 -12.70 26.04
CA GLN A 267 11.25 -12.33 26.88
C GLN A 267 11.36 -10.81 27.05
N LYS A 268 11.09 -10.01 26.02
CA LYS A 268 10.99 -8.56 26.11
C LYS A 268 9.91 -8.14 27.13
N TYR A 269 8.71 -8.70 27.00
CA TYR A 269 7.60 -8.46 27.93
C TYR A 269 8.00 -8.83 29.36
N LYS A 270 8.46 -10.07 29.58
CA LYS A 270 8.80 -10.59 30.91
C LYS A 270 9.88 -9.76 31.60
N GLN A 271 10.96 -9.43 30.90
CA GLN A 271 12.06 -8.66 31.47
C GLN A 271 11.68 -7.19 31.68
N GLY A 272 10.96 -6.60 30.72
CA GLY A 272 10.48 -5.22 30.81
C GLY A 272 9.52 -4.99 31.96
N THR A 273 8.66 -5.98 32.28
CA THR A 273 7.60 -5.82 33.29
C THR A 273 7.92 -6.39 34.66
N LEU A 274 9.06 -7.05 34.84
CA LEU A 274 9.39 -7.74 36.09
C LEU A 274 9.32 -6.84 37.34
N HIS A 275 9.74 -5.60 37.24
CA HIS A 275 9.71 -4.63 38.34
C HIS A 275 8.35 -3.92 38.50
N MET A 276 7.45 -4.08 37.54
CA MET A 276 6.12 -3.48 37.52
C MET A 276 5.07 -4.36 38.20
N VAL A 277 5.32 -5.68 38.27
CA VAL A 277 4.39 -6.69 38.77
C VAL A 277 4.57 -6.86 40.26
N LYS A 278 3.50 -6.60 41.00
CA LYS A 278 3.44 -6.80 42.46
C LYS A 278 3.16 -8.27 42.83
N SER A 279 2.25 -8.92 42.07
CA SER A 279 1.94 -10.32 42.22
C SER A 279 1.54 -10.95 40.88
N LEU A 280 1.86 -12.25 40.72
CA LEU A 280 1.49 -13.07 39.56
C LEU A 280 1.03 -14.44 40.04
N GLN A 281 -0.17 -14.84 39.58
CA GLN A 281 -0.70 -16.19 39.79
C GLN A 281 -1.02 -16.81 38.44
N LEU A 282 -0.46 -17.98 38.16
CA LEU A 282 -0.74 -18.77 36.98
C LEU A 282 -1.70 -19.91 37.35
N CYS A 283 -2.94 -19.85 36.87
CA CYS A 283 -4.01 -20.77 37.22
C CYS A 283 -4.41 -21.60 36.01
N ASP A 284 -4.00 -22.85 35.95
CA ASP A 284 -4.43 -23.75 34.87
C ASP A 284 -5.93 -24.08 34.99
N GLN A 285 -6.64 -24.12 33.89
CA GLN A 285 -8.09 -24.23 33.80
C GLN A 285 -8.50 -25.40 32.91
N THR A 286 -9.67 -25.97 33.19
CA THR A 286 -10.33 -26.91 32.28
C THR A 286 -11.51 -26.21 31.61
N PRO A 287 -11.52 -26.08 30.29
CA PRO A 287 -12.61 -25.42 29.60
C PRO A 287 -13.92 -26.23 29.69
N LEU A 288 -15.02 -25.58 30.02
CA LEU A 288 -16.34 -26.19 30.07
C LEU A 288 -16.97 -26.34 28.67
N ASN A 289 -16.58 -25.48 27.74
CA ASN A 289 -17.13 -25.41 26.38
C ASN A 289 -15.99 -25.26 25.34
N PRO A 290 -15.14 -26.30 25.18
CA PRO A 290 -13.93 -26.19 24.35
C PRO A 290 -14.17 -25.95 22.86
N ALA A 291 -15.38 -26.16 22.37
CA ALA A 291 -15.78 -25.87 20.99
C ALA A 291 -15.98 -24.38 20.72
N ASN A 292 -16.19 -23.56 21.75
CA ASN A 292 -16.37 -22.12 21.58
C ASN A 292 -15.01 -21.41 21.43
N LYS A 293 -14.97 -20.44 20.54
CA LYS A 293 -13.81 -19.57 20.31
C LYS A 293 -14.09 -18.19 20.88
N ILE A 294 -13.02 -17.55 21.38
CA ILE A 294 -13.08 -16.15 21.75
C ILE A 294 -12.62 -15.36 20.54
N ASP A 295 -13.54 -14.62 19.95
CA ASP A 295 -13.23 -13.66 18.89
C ASP A 295 -13.17 -12.26 19.49
N ASN A 296 -12.04 -11.58 19.31
CA ASN A 296 -11.84 -10.22 19.77
C ASN A 296 -12.32 -9.27 18.67
N TYR A 297 -13.52 -8.70 18.82
CA TYR A 297 -13.98 -7.61 17.99
C TYR A 297 -13.83 -6.30 18.79
N ILE A 298 -12.99 -5.42 18.29
CA ILE A 298 -13.00 -4.00 18.64
C ILE A 298 -13.36 -3.28 17.36
N GLU A 299 -14.54 -2.61 17.33
CA GLU A 299 -14.95 -1.71 16.25
C GLU A 299 -14.14 -0.41 16.30
#